data_9d3df1ff668e394c811f3a365a2dd222
#
_entry.id   9d3df1ff668e394c811f3a365a2dd222
#
_cell.length_a   1.000
_cell.length_b   1.000
_cell.length_c   1.000
_cell.angle_alpha   90.00
_cell.angle_beta   90.00
_cell.angle_gamma   90.00
#
_symmetry.space_group_name_H-M   'P 1'
#
loop_
_entity.id
_entity.type
_entity.pdbx_description
1 polymer ?
#
loop_
_entity_poly.entity_id
_entity_poly.type
_entity_poly.pdbx_seq_one_letter_code
_entity_poly.pdbx_strand_id
1 'polypeptide(L)'
;MSIKSDNWIRRMAREHAMIEPFEPGQVREVNGRRIVSYGTSSYGYDVRCASEFKIFTNINSTIVDPKNFDEKSFVDFRGDVCIIPPNSFALARTVEYFRIPRNVLVVTLGKSTYARCGCIVNVTPLEPEWEGHVTLEFSNTTPLPAKIYANEGVAQMLFFESDEVCSTSYKDRGGKYMGQKGVTLPKT
;
A
#
# COMPACT_ATOMS: atom_id res chain seq x y z
N MET A 1 -12.17 -19.33 -7.91
CA MET A 1 -11.26 -18.34 -7.27
C MET A 1 -11.41 -18.42 -5.76
N SER A 2 -10.31 -18.59 -5.01
CA SER A 2 -10.35 -18.72 -3.54
C SER A 2 -9.39 -17.77 -2.85
N ILE A 3 -9.84 -17.22 -1.72
CA ILE A 3 -8.98 -16.44 -0.81
C ILE A 3 -7.91 -17.36 -0.21
N LYS A 4 -6.69 -16.86 -0.03
CA LYS A 4 -5.55 -17.64 0.44
C LYS A 4 -5.30 -17.45 1.93
N SER A 5 -5.00 -18.58 2.61
CA SER A 5 -4.71 -18.59 4.05
C SER A 5 -3.28 -18.15 4.35
N ASP A 6 -3.03 -17.92 5.62
CA ASP A 6 -1.70 -17.63 6.19
C ASP A 6 -0.64 -18.67 5.81
N ASN A 7 -0.99 -19.96 5.78
CA ASN A 7 -0.07 -21.03 5.37
C ASN A 7 0.36 -20.87 3.91
N TRP A 8 -0.57 -20.54 3.02
CA TRP A 8 -0.26 -20.26 1.62
C TRP A 8 0.61 -19.01 1.48
N ILE A 9 0.28 -17.93 2.19
CA ILE A 9 1.02 -16.67 2.16
C ILE A 9 2.47 -16.89 2.63
N ARG A 10 2.66 -17.60 3.75
CA ARG A 10 4.00 -17.96 4.26
C ARG A 10 4.81 -18.79 3.27
N ARG A 11 4.18 -19.77 2.61
CA ARG A 11 4.84 -20.58 1.59
C ARG A 11 5.27 -19.72 0.40
N MET A 12 4.38 -18.91 -0.17
CA MET A 12 4.68 -18.05 -1.31
C MET A 12 5.75 -17.01 -1.01
N ALA A 13 5.75 -16.44 0.20
CA ALA A 13 6.78 -15.50 0.62
C ALA A 13 8.16 -16.17 0.72
N ARG A 14 8.24 -17.41 1.26
CA ARG A 14 9.51 -18.12 1.46
C ARG A 14 10.06 -18.71 0.16
N GLU A 15 9.21 -19.37 -0.63
CA GLU A 15 9.63 -20.12 -1.82
C GLU A 15 9.75 -19.25 -3.07
N HIS A 16 8.96 -18.17 -3.15
CA HIS A 16 8.87 -17.32 -4.35
C HIS A 16 9.17 -15.84 -4.09
N ALA A 17 9.60 -15.49 -2.86
CA ALA A 17 9.85 -14.10 -2.45
C ALA A 17 8.69 -13.14 -2.80
N MET A 18 7.43 -13.63 -2.67
CA MET A 18 6.23 -12.86 -3.03
C MET A 18 6.12 -11.57 -2.22
N ILE A 19 6.60 -11.56 -0.98
CA ILE A 19 6.61 -10.41 -0.06
C ILE A 19 8.00 -10.30 0.56
N GLU A 20 8.64 -9.15 0.47
CA GLU A 20 10.01 -8.94 1.00
C GLU A 20 10.20 -7.49 1.51
N PRO A 21 10.61 -7.25 2.79
CA PRO A 21 10.79 -8.27 3.84
C PRO A 21 9.46 -8.84 4.32
N PHE A 22 9.46 -10.14 4.65
CA PHE A 22 8.26 -10.86 5.06
C PHE A 22 8.19 -11.04 6.59
N GLU A 23 7.00 -10.77 7.16
CA GLU A 23 6.71 -11.02 8.57
C GLU A 23 5.71 -12.19 8.71
N PRO A 24 6.13 -13.36 9.26
CA PRO A 24 5.31 -14.56 9.27
C PRO A 24 4.16 -14.56 10.30
N GLY A 25 4.15 -13.60 11.21
CA GLY A 25 3.12 -13.46 12.25
C GLY A 25 2.60 -12.04 12.34
N GLN A 26 1.74 -11.78 13.35
CA GLN A 26 1.28 -10.45 13.68
C GLN A 26 2.17 -9.79 14.71
N VAL A 27 2.86 -8.72 14.34
CA VAL A 27 3.63 -7.87 15.25
C VAL A 27 2.73 -6.77 15.79
N ARG A 28 2.63 -6.66 17.12
CA ARG A 28 1.77 -5.69 17.82
C ARG A 28 2.53 -4.76 18.76
N GLU A 29 3.82 -5.06 18.95
CA GLU A 29 4.69 -4.34 19.85
C GLU A 29 6.12 -4.37 19.31
N VAL A 30 6.82 -3.25 19.41
CA VAL A 30 8.24 -3.12 19.07
C VAL A 30 8.91 -2.33 20.19
N ASN A 31 10.00 -2.87 20.77
CA ASN A 31 10.77 -2.25 21.85
C ASN A 31 9.89 -1.81 23.06
N GLY A 32 8.91 -2.64 23.46
CA GLY A 32 8.01 -2.36 24.57
C GLY A 32 6.92 -1.32 24.28
N ARG A 33 6.78 -0.88 23.03
CA ARG A 33 5.73 0.08 22.61
C ARG A 33 4.71 -0.60 21.72
N ARG A 34 3.43 -0.39 22.02
CA ARG A 34 2.34 -0.83 21.16
C ARG A 34 2.34 -0.03 19.85
N ILE A 35 2.15 -0.76 18.76
CA ILE A 35 2.10 -0.23 17.40
C ILE A 35 0.80 -0.63 16.71
N VAL A 36 0.46 0.01 15.60
CA VAL A 36 -0.56 -0.50 14.69
C VAL A 36 -0.01 -1.76 14.03
N SER A 37 -0.63 -2.91 14.30
CA SER A 37 -0.09 -4.23 13.97
C SER A 37 0.14 -4.43 12.46
N TYR A 38 1.16 -5.21 12.12
CA TYR A 38 1.49 -5.62 10.76
C TYR A 38 1.89 -7.10 10.68
N GLY A 39 2.01 -7.61 9.47
CA GLY A 39 2.42 -8.98 9.20
C GLY A 39 1.26 -9.90 8.81
N THR A 40 1.51 -11.22 8.81
CA THR A 40 0.56 -12.22 8.33
C THR A 40 -0.63 -12.38 9.27
N SER A 41 -1.84 -12.23 8.73
CA SER A 41 -3.11 -12.53 9.40
C SER A 41 -3.70 -13.86 8.87
N SER A 42 -4.89 -14.25 9.30
CA SER A 42 -5.50 -15.56 8.94
C SER A 42 -5.68 -15.73 7.43
N TYR A 43 -6.12 -14.69 6.72
CA TYR A 43 -6.40 -14.70 5.27
C TYR A 43 -5.87 -13.43 4.57
N GLY A 44 -4.76 -12.88 5.05
CA GLY A 44 -4.18 -11.68 4.47
C GLY A 44 -2.84 -11.32 5.07
N TYR A 45 -2.31 -10.19 4.63
CA TYR A 45 -1.07 -9.61 5.10
C TYR A 45 -1.27 -8.11 5.35
N ASP A 46 -0.98 -7.68 6.58
CA ASP A 46 -1.02 -6.27 6.95
C ASP A 46 0.31 -5.61 6.59
N VAL A 47 0.27 -4.70 5.62
CA VAL A 47 1.46 -4.01 5.09
C VAL A 47 1.84 -2.82 5.95
N ARG A 48 3.15 -2.52 5.99
CA ARG A 48 3.72 -1.36 6.66
C ARG A 48 3.85 -0.17 5.72
N CYS A 49 3.64 1.02 6.27
CA CYS A 49 3.99 2.27 5.60
C CYS A 49 5.49 2.55 5.72
N ALA A 50 6.17 2.90 4.64
CA ALA A 50 7.55 3.40 4.71
C ALA A 50 7.60 4.84 5.25
N SER A 51 8.79 5.34 5.52
CA SER A 51 9.01 6.70 6.07
C SER A 51 9.07 7.81 5.02
N GLU A 52 8.73 7.50 3.79
CA GLU A 52 8.74 8.45 2.65
C GLU A 52 7.31 8.81 2.29
N PHE A 53 7.01 10.11 2.29
CA PHE A 53 5.67 10.64 2.03
C PHE A 53 5.73 11.78 1.04
N LYS A 54 4.65 11.92 0.27
CA LYS A 54 4.34 13.12 -0.51
C LYS A 54 3.01 13.67 -0.02
N ILE A 55 3.05 14.82 0.64
CA ILE A 55 1.88 15.46 1.24
C ILE A 55 1.31 16.45 0.25
N PHE A 56 0.02 16.32 -0.09
CA PHE A 56 -0.65 17.22 -1.02
C PHE A 56 -0.77 18.63 -0.44
N THR A 57 -0.50 19.63 -1.29
CA THR A 57 -0.69 21.04 -1.03
C THR A 57 -1.41 21.72 -2.20
N ASN A 58 -2.31 22.64 -1.90
CA ASN A 58 -3.06 23.39 -2.91
C ASN A 58 -2.43 24.76 -3.26
N ILE A 59 -1.20 25.02 -2.84
CA ILE A 59 -0.54 26.33 -3.01
C ILE A 59 -0.23 26.59 -4.50
N ASN A 60 0.14 25.54 -5.24
CA ASN A 60 0.66 25.67 -6.60
C ASN A 60 -0.33 25.26 -7.69
N SER A 61 -1.55 24.83 -7.35
CA SER A 61 -2.54 24.40 -8.33
C SER A 61 -3.95 24.77 -7.90
N THR A 62 -4.77 25.18 -8.88
CA THR A 62 -6.19 25.52 -8.67
C THR A 62 -7.14 24.36 -9.01
N ILE A 63 -6.63 23.31 -9.66
CA ILE A 63 -7.41 22.15 -10.08
C ILE A 63 -6.54 20.89 -10.00
N VAL A 64 -7.13 19.76 -9.64
CA VAL A 64 -6.49 18.43 -9.72
C VAL A 64 -6.89 17.81 -11.05
N ASP A 65 -5.93 17.65 -11.95
CA ASP A 65 -6.13 16.99 -13.24
C ASP A 65 -5.25 15.73 -13.32
N PRO A 66 -5.86 14.53 -13.37
CA PRO A 66 -5.09 13.28 -13.45
C PRO A 66 -4.32 13.10 -14.76
N LYS A 67 -4.68 13.84 -15.81
CA LYS A 67 -3.97 13.82 -17.10
C LYS A 67 -2.82 14.81 -17.18
N ASN A 68 -2.84 15.82 -16.33
CA ASN A 68 -1.83 16.89 -16.27
C ASN A 68 -1.56 17.26 -14.81
N PHE A 69 -1.14 16.28 -14.03
CA PHE A 69 -0.91 16.46 -12.60
C PHE A 69 0.37 17.27 -12.36
N ASP A 70 0.26 18.38 -11.62
CA ASP A 70 1.43 19.20 -11.25
C ASP A 70 2.14 18.57 -10.02
N GLU A 71 3.36 18.11 -10.21
CA GLU A 71 4.20 17.53 -9.15
C GLU A 71 4.48 18.53 -8.01
N LYS A 72 4.45 19.84 -8.28
CA LYS A 72 4.59 20.91 -7.28
C LYS A 72 3.42 20.95 -6.30
N SER A 73 2.34 20.22 -6.58
CA SER A 73 1.24 20.01 -5.64
C SER A 73 1.57 19.07 -4.49
N PHE A 74 2.80 18.52 -4.44
CA PHE A 74 3.27 17.72 -3.32
C PHE A 74 4.49 18.35 -2.63
N VAL A 75 4.52 18.17 -1.32
CA VAL A 75 5.69 18.41 -0.48
C VAL A 75 6.25 17.05 -0.06
N ASP A 76 7.54 16.84 -0.34
CA ASP A 76 8.25 15.65 0.09
C ASP A 76 8.51 15.72 1.60
N PHE A 77 8.18 14.66 2.31
CA PHE A 77 8.42 14.51 3.73
C PHE A 77 9.01 13.14 4.04
N ARG A 78 10.01 13.11 4.93
CA ARG A 78 10.59 11.87 5.44
C ARG A 78 10.64 11.92 6.96
N GLY A 79 10.04 10.91 7.62
CA GLY A 79 10.02 10.83 9.08
C GLY A 79 9.15 9.69 9.58
N ASP A 80 9.18 9.50 10.91
CA ASP A 80 8.45 8.41 11.57
C ASP A 80 6.94 8.67 11.67
N VAL A 81 6.51 9.92 11.59
CA VAL A 81 5.09 10.32 11.67
C VAL A 81 4.81 11.36 10.60
N CYS A 82 3.96 11.02 9.64
CA CYS A 82 3.41 11.97 8.69
C CYS A 82 2.15 12.61 9.27
N ILE A 83 2.00 13.92 9.12
CA ILE A 83 0.78 14.66 9.47
C ILE A 83 0.09 15.10 8.18
N ILE A 84 -1.07 14.52 7.91
CA ILE A 84 -1.89 14.88 6.75
C ILE A 84 -2.83 16.03 7.17
N PRO A 85 -2.82 17.18 6.46
CA PRO A 85 -3.71 18.29 6.77
C PRO A 85 -5.20 17.89 6.73
N PRO A 86 -6.10 18.66 7.36
CA PRO A 86 -7.55 18.44 7.28
C PRO A 86 -8.04 18.38 5.84
N ASN A 87 -8.93 17.44 5.52
CA ASN A 87 -9.54 17.28 4.20
C ASN A 87 -8.51 17.23 3.03
N SER A 88 -7.33 16.67 3.31
CA SER A 88 -6.24 16.53 2.35
C SER A 88 -5.81 15.07 2.22
N PHE A 89 -4.80 14.82 1.42
CA PHE A 89 -4.29 13.47 1.19
C PHE A 89 -2.76 13.45 1.13
N ALA A 90 -2.21 12.26 1.26
CA ALA A 90 -0.78 12.01 1.08
C ALA A 90 -0.57 10.68 0.35
N LEU A 91 0.53 10.59 -0.35
CA LEU A 91 1.03 9.35 -0.93
C LEU A 91 2.21 8.86 -0.09
N ALA A 92 2.29 7.55 0.06
CA ALA A 92 3.45 6.87 0.63
C ALA A 92 3.69 5.58 -0.15
N ARG A 93 4.64 4.76 0.29
CA ARG A 93 4.82 3.41 -0.24
C ARG A 93 4.87 2.37 0.87
N THR A 94 4.70 1.12 0.50
CA THR A 94 4.93 0.00 1.43
C THR A 94 6.41 -0.15 1.74
N VAL A 95 6.71 -0.62 2.96
CA VAL A 95 8.05 -1.15 3.31
C VAL A 95 8.32 -2.39 2.49
N GLU A 96 7.30 -3.23 2.34
CA GLU A 96 7.36 -4.49 1.60
C GLU A 96 7.44 -4.26 0.09
N TYR A 97 8.26 -5.06 -0.56
CA TYR A 97 8.31 -5.25 -2.01
C TYR A 97 7.51 -6.49 -2.36
N PHE A 98 6.70 -6.44 -3.40
CA PHE A 98 5.82 -7.51 -3.83
C PHE A 98 6.20 -8.07 -5.19
N ARG A 99 6.00 -9.38 -5.37
CA ARG A 99 6.09 -10.09 -6.66
C ARG A 99 4.86 -10.98 -6.79
N ILE A 100 3.88 -10.50 -7.51
CA ILE A 100 2.57 -11.16 -7.60
C ILE A 100 2.63 -12.26 -8.67
N PRO A 101 2.27 -13.51 -8.34
CA PRO A 101 2.22 -14.60 -9.31
C PRO A 101 1.18 -14.35 -10.40
N ARG A 102 1.37 -14.99 -11.58
CA ARG A 102 0.49 -14.83 -12.75
C ARG A 102 -0.96 -15.28 -12.52
N ASN A 103 -1.19 -16.20 -11.58
CA ASN A 103 -2.51 -16.71 -11.25
C ASN A 103 -3.12 -16.04 -9.99
N VAL A 104 -2.56 -14.93 -9.52
CA VAL A 104 -2.98 -14.25 -8.29
C VAL A 104 -3.40 -12.82 -8.55
N LEU A 105 -4.53 -12.45 -7.96
CA LEU A 105 -4.99 -11.06 -7.83
C LEU A 105 -4.91 -10.66 -6.36
N VAL A 106 -4.41 -9.45 -6.07
CA VAL A 106 -4.40 -8.89 -4.70
C VAL A 106 -5.35 -7.73 -4.59
N VAL A 107 -6.22 -7.79 -3.59
CA VAL A 107 -7.11 -6.68 -3.21
C VAL A 107 -6.63 -6.11 -1.89
N THR A 108 -6.47 -4.79 -1.83
CA THR A 108 -6.02 -4.09 -0.63
C THR A 108 -7.18 -3.33 0.01
N LEU A 109 -7.31 -3.47 1.32
CA LEU A 109 -8.30 -2.78 2.14
C LEU A 109 -7.61 -1.95 3.21
N GLY A 110 -8.19 -0.82 3.59
CA GLY A 110 -7.70 -0.01 4.70
C GLY A 110 -7.76 -0.77 6.03
N LYS A 111 -6.85 -0.43 6.94
CA LYS A 111 -6.85 -1.01 8.29
C LYS A 111 -7.88 -0.35 9.17
N SER A 112 -8.64 -1.16 9.93
CA SER A 112 -9.76 -0.70 10.76
C SER A 112 -9.39 0.38 11.78
N THR A 113 -8.14 0.38 12.26
CA THR A 113 -7.62 1.42 13.19
C THR A 113 -7.67 2.80 12.55
N TYR A 114 -7.19 2.94 11.31
CA TYR A 114 -7.22 4.21 10.57
C TYR A 114 -8.61 4.56 10.05
N ALA A 115 -9.35 3.56 9.54
CA ALA A 115 -10.71 3.77 9.04
C ALA A 115 -11.65 4.36 10.09
N ARG A 116 -11.54 3.91 11.36
CA ARG A 116 -12.34 4.43 12.49
C ARG A 116 -11.93 5.83 12.93
N CYS A 117 -10.77 6.32 12.49
CA CYS A 117 -10.33 7.70 12.70
C CYS A 117 -10.62 8.60 11.48
N GLY A 118 -11.37 8.13 10.49
CA GLY A 118 -11.65 8.88 9.28
C GLY A 118 -10.47 8.96 8.31
N CYS A 119 -9.47 8.08 8.44
CA CYS A 119 -8.37 7.97 7.49
C CYS A 119 -8.64 6.80 6.55
N ILE A 120 -8.74 7.09 5.27
CA ILE A 120 -8.94 6.09 4.22
C ILE A 120 -7.59 5.76 3.60
N VAL A 121 -7.31 4.48 3.41
CA VAL A 121 -6.20 4.00 2.59
C VAL A 121 -6.79 3.35 1.36
N ASN A 122 -6.49 3.90 0.20
CA ASN A 122 -6.88 3.35 -1.08
C ASN A 122 -5.66 2.75 -1.80
N VAL A 123 -5.87 1.64 -2.48
CA VAL A 123 -4.90 1.01 -3.38
C VAL A 123 -5.70 0.25 -4.42
N THR A 124 -5.40 0.46 -5.69
CA THR A 124 -6.00 -0.35 -6.75
C THR A 124 -5.50 -1.79 -6.69
N PRO A 125 -6.25 -2.78 -7.20
CA PRO A 125 -5.83 -4.18 -7.18
C PRO A 125 -4.45 -4.37 -7.81
N LEU A 126 -3.61 -5.21 -7.18
CA LEU A 126 -2.36 -5.64 -7.79
C LEU A 126 -2.67 -6.80 -8.73
N GLU A 127 -2.45 -6.55 -10.00
CA GLU A 127 -2.76 -7.52 -11.06
C GLU A 127 -1.68 -8.61 -11.19
N PRO A 128 -1.98 -9.69 -11.91
CA PRO A 128 -1.03 -10.76 -12.22
C PRO A 128 0.31 -10.26 -12.75
N GLU A 129 1.42 -10.76 -12.19
CA GLU A 129 2.80 -10.41 -12.52
C GLU A 129 3.19 -8.94 -12.22
N TRP A 130 2.37 -8.21 -11.45
CA TRP A 130 2.80 -6.92 -10.93
C TRP A 130 3.92 -7.10 -9.91
N GLU A 131 4.91 -6.20 -9.97
CA GLU A 131 6.07 -6.22 -9.09
C GLU A 131 6.43 -4.80 -8.67
N GLY A 132 6.78 -4.60 -7.38
CA GLY A 132 7.22 -3.30 -6.86
C GLY A 132 6.88 -3.05 -5.39
N HIS A 133 7.24 -1.85 -4.91
CA HIS A 133 6.64 -1.29 -3.70
C HIS A 133 5.29 -0.67 -4.06
N VAL A 134 4.26 -0.93 -3.25
CA VAL A 134 2.92 -0.42 -3.52
C VAL A 134 2.83 1.03 -3.08
N THR A 135 2.33 1.90 -3.94
CA THR A 135 1.96 3.26 -3.54
C THR A 135 0.67 3.20 -2.72
N LEU A 136 0.71 3.79 -1.53
CA LEU A 136 -0.40 3.90 -0.59
C LEU A 136 -0.99 5.30 -0.68
N GLU A 137 -2.30 5.39 -0.88
CA GLU A 137 -3.02 6.63 -1.09
C GLU A 137 -3.86 6.92 0.15
N PHE A 138 -3.37 7.79 1.04
CA PHE A 138 -4.03 8.15 2.28
C PHE A 138 -4.90 9.38 2.10
N SER A 139 -6.19 9.30 2.45
CA SER A 139 -7.09 10.44 2.51
C SER A 139 -7.50 10.73 3.95
N ASN A 140 -7.27 11.95 4.42
CA ASN A 140 -7.80 12.46 5.68
C ASN A 140 -9.16 13.11 5.42
N THR A 141 -10.25 12.43 5.77
CA THR A 141 -11.61 12.95 5.58
C THR A 141 -12.12 13.76 6.77
N THR A 142 -11.25 14.03 7.75
CA THR A 142 -11.63 14.73 8.98
C THR A 142 -11.26 16.22 8.92
N PRO A 143 -11.91 17.09 9.72
CA PRO A 143 -11.54 18.49 9.85
C PRO A 143 -10.30 18.74 10.71
N LEU A 144 -9.62 17.69 11.17
CA LEU A 144 -8.42 17.74 11.99
C LEU A 144 -7.21 17.14 11.27
N PRO A 145 -5.98 17.56 11.59
CA PRO A 145 -4.78 16.89 11.10
C PRO A 145 -4.74 15.42 11.56
N ALA A 146 -4.39 14.51 10.66
CA ALA A 146 -4.32 13.08 10.94
C ALA A 146 -2.87 12.58 10.90
N LYS A 147 -2.52 11.67 11.83
CA LYS A 147 -1.18 11.06 11.89
C LYS A 147 -1.17 9.70 11.20
N ILE A 148 -0.16 9.48 10.36
CA ILE A 148 0.20 8.17 9.81
C ILE A 148 1.59 7.80 10.34
N TYR A 149 1.72 6.61 10.91
CA TYR A 149 2.97 6.13 11.51
C TYR A 149 3.75 5.30 10.51
N ALA A 150 5.01 5.66 10.28
CA ALA A 150 5.94 4.87 9.47
C ALA A 150 6.32 3.56 10.19
N ASN A 151 6.66 2.54 9.42
CA ASN A 151 7.02 1.20 9.88
C ASN A 151 5.92 0.45 10.65
N GLU A 152 4.70 0.98 10.66
CA GLU A 152 3.52 0.36 11.26
C GLU A 152 2.50 -0.05 10.20
N GLY A 153 1.55 -0.93 10.57
CA GLY A 153 0.54 -1.47 9.68
C GLY A 153 -0.50 -0.43 9.27
N VAL A 154 -0.79 -0.32 7.98
CA VAL A 154 -1.71 0.71 7.44
C VAL A 154 -2.83 0.15 6.57
N ALA A 155 -2.63 -1.01 5.97
CA ALA A 155 -3.60 -1.64 5.08
C ALA A 155 -3.45 -3.16 5.13
N GLN A 156 -4.50 -3.88 4.73
CA GLN A 156 -4.50 -5.33 4.62
C GLN A 156 -4.65 -5.76 3.17
N MET A 157 -3.78 -6.68 2.75
CA MET A 157 -3.83 -7.31 1.45
C MET A 157 -4.46 -8.69 1.54
N LEU A 158 -5.43 -8.96 0.66
CA LEU A 158 -6.08 -10.24 0.47
C LEU A 158 -5.62 -10.84 -0.85
N PHE A 159 -5.21 -12.10 -0.83
CA PHE A 159 -4.70 -12.81 -2.00
C PHE A 159 -5.77 -13.78 -2.53
N PHE A 160 -6.07 -13.68 -3.82
CA PHE A 160 -7.03 -14.51 -4.51
C PHE A 160 -6.33 -15.26 -5.66
N GLU A 161 -6.37 -16.56 -5.63
CA GLU A 161 -5.87 -17.38 -6.74
C GLU A 161 -6.99 -17.68 -7.71
N SER A 162 -6.74 -17.46 -8.99
CA SER A 162 -7.71 -17.73 -10.06
C SER A 162 -7.77 -19.23 -10.38
N ASP A 163 -8.93 -19.71 -10.77
CA ASP A 163 -9.14 -21.07 -11.25
C ASP A 163 -8.55 -21.26 -12.66
N GLU A 164 -8.39 -20.17 -13.40
CA GLU A 164 -7.80 -20.15 -14.74
C GLU A 164 -6.76 -19.02 -14.83
N VAL A 165 -5.62 -19.30 -15.44
CA VAL A 165 -4.56 -18.32 -15.65
C VAL A 165 -4.97 -17.32 -16.73
N CYS A 166 -4.78 -16.03 -16.47
CA CYS A 166 -5.10 -14.97 -17.42
C CYS A 166 -4.25 -15.08 -18.69
N SER A 167 -4.84 -14.82 -19.85
CA SER A 167 -4.13 -14.79 -21.13
C SER A 167 -3.13 -13.65 -21.22
N THR A 168 -3.45 -12.50 -20.61
CA THR A 168 -2.61 -11.29 -20.63
C THR A 168 -2.46 -10.73 -19.21
N SER A 169 -1.22 -10.69 -18.71
CA SER A 169 -0.90 -10.15 -17.39
C SER A 169 -0.62 -8.64 -17.43
N TYR A 170 -0.43 -8.05 -16.26
CA TYR A 170 0.01 -6.64 -16.15
C TYR A 170 1.38 -6.41 -16.78
N LYS A 171 2.29 -7.37 -16.65
CA LYS A 171 3.61 -7.36 -17.27
C LYS A 171 3.53 -7.43 -18.79
N ASP A 172 2.68 -8.32 -19.33
CA ASP A 172 2.49 -8.49 -20.78
C ASP A 172 1.97 -7.21 -21.44
N ARG A 173 1.16 -6.42 -20.72
CA ARG A 173 0.64 -5.14 -21.19
C ARG A 173 1.61 -3.96 -21.06
N GLY A 174 2.80 -4.18 -20.49
CA GLY A 174 3.73 -3.10 -20.16
C GLY A 174 3.16 -2.11 -19.15
N GLY A 175 2.51 -2.61 -18.10
CA GLY A 175 1.78 -1.81 -17.12
C GLY A 175 2.63 -0.67 -16.54
N LYS A 176 2.09 0.55 -16.56
CA LYS A 176 2.82 1.82 -16.25
C LYS A 176 3.37 1.93 -14.83
N TYR A 177 2.90 1.10 -13.93
CA TYR A 177 3.33 1.08 -12.52
C TYR A 177 4.18 -0.15 -12.15
N MET A 178 4.80 -0.82 -13.13
CA MET A 178 5.75 -1.90 -12.88
C MET A 178 7.05 -1.39 -12.26
N GLY A 179 7.60 -2.17 -11.32
CA GLY A 179 8.94 -1.96 -10.77
C GLY A 179 9.06 -0.69 -9.90
N GLN A 180 7.99 -0.25 -9.25
CA GLN A 180 8.01 0.94 -8.40
C GLN A 180 9.02 0.78 -7.26
N LYS A 181 9.96 1.73 -7.15
CA LYS A 181 10.99 1.76 -6.08
C LYS A 181 10.72 2.82 -5.02
N GLY A 182 10.01 3.88 -5.34
CA GLY A 182 9.63 4.99 -4.47
C GLY A 182 8.14 5.29 -4.55
N VAL A 183 7.70 6.40 -3.94
CA VAL A 183 6.34 6.92 -4.08
C VAL A 183 6.14 7.38 -5.51
N THR A 184 5.24 6.74 -6.22
CA THR A 184 4.99 7.00 -7.64
C THR A 184 3.81 7.95 -7.81
N LEU A 185 4.01 9.00 -8.60
CA LEU A 185 2.98 9.97 -8.96
C LEU A 185 2.07 9.44 -10.07
N PRO A 186 0.88 10.08 -10.30
CA PRO A 186 0.00 9.71 -11.39
C PRO A 186 0.72 9.69 -12.74
N LYS A 187 0.46 8.67 -13.54
CA LYS A 187 0.95 8.52 -14.92
C LYS A 187 -0.25 8.27 -15.83
N THR A 188 -0.30 8.92 -16.96
CA THR A 188 -1.28 8.72 -18.04
C THR A 188 -0.73 7.85 -19.16
#